data_a3afb9bf4ba834a64f88a11673c90bca
#
_entry.id   a3afb9bf4ba834a64f88a11673c90bca
#
_cell.length_a   1.000
_cell.length_b   1.000
_cell.length_c   1.000
_cell.angle_alpha   90.00
_cell.angle_beta   90.00
_cell.angle_gamma   90.00
#
_symmetry.space_group_name_H-M   'P 1'
#
loop_
_entity.id
_entity.type
_entity.pdbx_description
1 polymer ?
#
loop_
_entity_poly.entity_id
_entity_poly.type
_entity_poly.pdbx_seq_one_letter_code
_entity_poly.pdbx_strand_id
1 'polypeptide(L)'
;MASGAVKWFDGKKGYGFITPDLGPRDVFVHASAVTAAGLARLTAGQRVDFELAQDGDGRLIALGLVARDNGPDDGQEAGEEIAV
;
A
#
# COMPACT_ATOMS: atom_id res chain seq x y z
N MET A 1 -5.09 10.11 7.74
CA MET A 1 -4.49 9.12 6.84
C MET A 1 -4.82 7.73 7.33
N ALA A 2 -5.21 6.86 6.43
CA ALA A 2 -5.55 5.49 6.77
C ALA A 2 -4.32 4.60 6.65
N SER A 3 -4.39 3.43 7.26
CA SER A 3 -3.31 2.44 7.19
C SER A 3 -3.90 1.07 6.93
N GLY A 4 -3.13 0.21 6.31
CA GLY A 4 -3.56 -1.15 6.06
C GLY A 4 -2.45 -2.01 5.49
N ALA A 5 -2.80 -3.24 5.14
CA ALA A 5 -1.88 -4.18 4.53
C ALA A 5 -2.36 -4.51 3.12
N VAL A 6 -1.43 -4.57 2.20
CA VAL A 6 -1.75 -4.94 0.82
C VAL A 6 -2.29 -6.38 0.81
N LYS A 7 -3.48 -6.56 0.27
CA LYS A 7 -4.09 -7.89 0.15
C LYS A 7 -3.48 -8.62 -1.04
N TRP A 8 -3.44 -7.96 -2.18
CA TRP A 8 -2.75 -8.42 -3.37
C TRP A 8 -2.61 -7.25 -4.34
N PHE A 9 -1.68 -7.38 -5.26
CA PHE A 9 -1.48 -6.38 -6.31
C PHE A 9 -1.00 -7.09 -7.56
N ASP A 10 -1.63 -6.77 -8.70
CA ASP A 10 -1.28 -7.36 -9.98
C ASP A 10 -0.74 -6.26 -10.89
N GLY A 11 0.58 -6.25 -11.06
CA GLY A 11 1.24 -5.23 -11.88
C GLY A 11 0.86 -5.30 -13.37
N LYS A 12 0.46 -6.46 -13.84
CA LYS A 12 0.04 -6.60 -15.23
C LYS A 12 -1.32 -6.00 -15.46
N LYS A 13 -2.24 -6.20 -14.52
CA LYS A 13 -3.57 -5.61 -14.60
C LYS A 13 -3.59 -4.16 -14.17
N GLY A 14 -2.60 -3.75 -13.39
CA GLY A 14 -2.44 -2.37 -12.98
C GLY A 14 -3.28 -1.97 -11.77
N TYR A 15 -3.64 -2.91 -10.92
CA TYR A 15 -4.40 -2.59 -9.71
C TYR A 15 -4.30 -3.68 -8.67
N GLY A 16 -4.75 -3.36 -7.46
CA GLY A 16 -4.80 -4.31 -6.37
C GLY A 16 -5.72 -3.80 -5.28
N PHE A 17 -5.65 -4.43 -4.12
CA PHE A 17 -6.49 -4.07 -2.98
C PHE A 17 -5.68 -4.04 -1.70
N ILE A 18 -6.09 -3.15 -0.80
CA ILE A 18 -5.52 -3.01 0.53
C ILE A 18 -6.62 -3.37 1.52
N THR A 19 -6.27 -4.19 2.52
CA THR A 19 -7.16 -4.46 3.64
C THR A 19 -6.87 -3.40 4.69
N PRO A 20 -7.78 -2.45 4.92
CA PRO A 20 -7.53 -1.39 5.89
C PRO A 20 -7.56 -1.91 7.31
N ASP A 21 -6.83 -1.25 8.21
CA ASP A 21 -6.85 -1.63 9.62
C ASP A 21 -8.22 -1.37 10.24
N LEU A 22 -8.90 -0.34 9.76
CA LEU A 22 -10.23 0.03 10.22
C LEU A 22 -11.19 0.00 9.05
N GLY A 23 -12.38 -0.49 9.31
CA GLY A 23 -13.43 -0.54 8.29
C GLY A 23 -13.54 -1.91 7.65
N PRO A 24 -14.73 -2.23 7.17
CA PRO A 24 -15.04 -3.59 6.70
C PRO A 24 -14.73 -3.86 5.23
N ARG A 25 -14.37 -2.83 4.45
CA ARG A 25 -14.23 -2.99 3.01
C ARG A 25 -12.79 -2.80 2.56
N ASP A 26 -12.37 -3.64 1.61
CA ASP A 26 -11.08 -3.48 0.95
C ASP A 26 -11.04 -2.17 0.17
N VAL A 27 -9.85 -1.62 0.03
CA VAL A 27 -9.63 -0.35 -0.64
C VAL A 27 -8.90 -0.62 -1.95
N PHE A 28 -9.44 -0.12 -3.05
CA PHE A 28 -8.85 -0.28 -4.37
C PHE A 28 -7.61 0.60 -4.50
N VAL A 29 -6.55 0.07 -5.09
CA VAL A 29 -5.35 0.84 -5.37
C VAL A 29 -4.95 0.63 -6.82
N HIS A 30 -4.77 1.72 -7.57
CA HIS A 30 -4.36 1.67 -8.96
C HIS A 30 -2.85 1.83 -9.08
N ALA A 31 -2.28 1.26 -10.14
CA ALA A 31 -0.85 1.34 -10.38
C ALA A 31 -0.34 2.78 -10.45
N SER A 32 -1.16 3.71 -10.93
CA SER A 32 -0.77 5.12 -10.99
C SER A 32 -0.48 5.69 -9.61
N ALA A 33 -1.23 5.26 -8.58
CA ALA A 33 -0.98 5.70 -7.21
C ALA A 33 0.33 5.10 -6.68
N VAL A 34 0.63 3.87 -7.06
CA VAL A 34 1.89 3.22 -6.70
C VAL A 34 3.07 3.95 -7.31
N THR A 35 2.97 4.26 -8.59
CA THR A 35 4.01 4.99 -9.31
C THR A 35 4.19 6.40 -8.73
N ALA A 36 3.09 7.08 -8.45
CA ALA A 36 3.14 8.43 -7.87
C ALA A 36 3.83 8.44 -6.51
N ALA A 37 3.78 7.34 -5.79
CA ALA A 37 4.45 7.20 -4.50
C ALA A 37 5.93 6.84 -4.63
N GLY A 38 6.43 6.68 -5.86
CA GLY A 38 7.81 6.30 -6.09
C GLY A 38 8.07 4.81 -5.93
N LEU A 39 7.02 4.00 -5.95
CA LEU A 39 7.14 2.57 -5.76
C LEU A 39 7.02 1.85 -7.10
N ALA A 40 7.73 0.73 -7.25
CA ALA A 40 7.62 -0.07 -8.47
C ALA A 40 6.37 -0.93 -8.45
N ARG A 41 6.03 -1.46 -7.30
CA ARG A 41 4.86 -2.33 -7.11
C ARG A 41 4.60 -2.51 -5.62
N LEU A 42 3.48 -3.15 -5.31
CA LEU A 42 3.15 -3.53 -3.94
C LEU A 42 3.23 -5.05 -3.79
N THR A 43 3.56 -5.49 -2.60
CA THR A 43 3.68 -6.91 -2.28
C THR A 43 2.60 -7.26 -1.26
N ALA A 44 1.98 -8.43 -1.41
CA ALA A 44 0.97 -8.88 -0.46
C ALA A 44 1.55 -8.89 0.96
N GLY A 45 0.79 -8.33 1.89
CA GLY A 45 1.21 -8.20 3.28
C GLY A 45 1.98 -6.94 3.61
N GLN A 46 2.37 -6.17 2.60
CA GLN A 46 3.11 -4.93 2.82
C GLN A 46 2.24 -3.91 3.52
N ARG A 47 2.81 -3.23 4.53
CA ARG A 47 2.09 -2.18 5.25
C ARG A 47 2.21 -0.86 4.50
N VAL A 48 1.10 -0.17 4.35
CA VAL A 48 1.06 1.13 3.69
C VAL A 48 0.16 2.08 4.45
N ASP A 49 0.49 3.36 4.39
CA ASP A 49 -0.42 4.44 4.78
C ASP A 49 -0.96 5.06 3.50
N PHE A 50 -2.15 5.58 3.54
CA PHE A 50 -2.76 6.14 2.34
C PHE A 50 -3.88 7.13 2.69
N GLU A 51 -4.22 7.97 1.72
CA GLU A 51 -5.40 8.81 1.79
C GLU A 51 -6.57 8.00 1.29
N LEU A 52 -7.63 7.92 2.09
CA LEU A 52 -8.83 7.22 1.68
C LEU A 52 -9.75 8.19 0.96
N ALA A 53 -10.17 7.80 -0.25
CA ALA A 53 -11.05 8.62 -1.07
C ALA A 53 -12.16 7.75 -1.65
N GLN A 54 -13.14 8.37 -2.29
CA GLN A 54 -14.16 7.65 -3.04
C GLN A 54 -14.14 8.14 -4.48
N ASP A 55 -14.32 7.22 -5.42
CA ASP A 55 -14.48 7.60 -6.82
C ASP A 55 -15.95 7.91 -7.10
N GLY A 56 -16.26 8.20 -8.36
CA GLY A 56 -17.62 8.56 -8.75
C GLY A 56 -18.66 7.48 -8.53
N ASP A 57 -18.23 6.22 -8.42
CA ASP A 57 -19.11 5.09 -8.18
C ASP A 57 -19.25 4.74 -6.70
N GLY A 58 -18.61 5.50 -5.83
CA GLY A 58 -18.63 5.23 -4.40
C GLY A 58 -17.61 4.20 -3.96
N ARG A 59 -16.72 3.77 -4.85
CA ARG A 59 -15.67 2.82 -4.51
C ARG A 59 -14.59 3.50 -3.67
N LEU A 60 -14.14 2.80 -2.64
CA LEU A 60 -13.03 3.30 -1.83
C LEU A 60 -11.72 3.09 -2.57
N ILE A 61 -10.94 4.16 -2.69
CA ILE A 61 -9.65 4.13 -3.38
C ILE A 61 -8.57 4.70 -2.48
N ALA A 62 -7.34 4.24 -2.71
CA ALA A 62 -6.18 4.70 -1.96
C ALA A 62 -5.35 5.64 -2.81
N LEU A 63 -5.01 6.79 -2.24
CA LEU A 63 -4.17 7.79 -2.89
C LEU A 63 -3.04 8.16 -1.92
N GLY A 64 -2.00 8.78 -2.44
CA GLY A 64 -0.92 9.29 -1.58
C GLY A 64 -0.27 8.21 -0.75
N LEU A 65 0.06 7.09 -1.38
CA LEU A 65 0.62 5.94 -0.67
C LEU A 65 1.98 6.25 -0.06
N VAL A 66 2.17 5.76 1.15
CA VAL A 66 3.48 5.78 1.81
C VAL A 66 3.75 4.36 2.29
N ALA A 67 4.78 3.73 1.74
CA ALA A 67 5.15 2.38 2.15
C ALA A 67 5.71 2.43 3.57
N ARG A 68 5.16 1.58 4.45
CA ARG A 68 5.68 1.44 5.79
C ARG A 68 6.77 0.39 5.77
N ASP A 69 7.87 0.68 6.41
CA ASP A 69 8.94 -0.28 6.50
C ASP A 69 8.61 -1.27 7.61
N ASN A 70 8.32 -2.47 7.19
CA ASN A 70 8.07 -3.52 8.12
C ASN A 70 9.24 -4.38 8.27
N GLY A 71 9.91 -4.00 8.05
CA GLY A 71 10.70 -4.84 8.15
C GLY A 71 10.99 -5.97 7.38
N PRO A 72 10.92 -6.43 7.02
CA PRO A 72 11.31 -7.25 6.62
C PRO A 72 12.28 -6.91 6.06
N ASP A 73 11.79 -6.42 6.52
CA ASP A 73 12.26 -6.09 6.12
C ASP A 73 12.80 -5.58 6.32
N ASP A 74 12.93 -5.62 6.66
CA ASP A 74 13.25 -5.06 6.78
C ASP A 74 13.88 -4.66 6.96
N GLY A 75 14.38 -4.84 7.14
CA GLY A 75 14.68 -4.51 7.21
C GLY A 75 15.38 -4.02 7.37
N GLN A 76 15.54 -4.25 7.41
CA GLN A 76 15.94 -3.91 7.50
C GLN A 76 16.45 -3.51 7.71
N GLU A 77 16.70 -3.69 7.80
CA GLU A 77 17.04 -3.41 7.92
C GLU A 77 17.53 -3.03 8.14
N ALA A 78 17.95 -3.19 8.27
CA ALA A 78 18.25 -2.97 8.41
C ALA A 78 18.78 -2.67 8.61
N GLY A 79 19.23 -2.87 8.62
CA GLY A 79 19.48 -2.75 8.79
C GLY A 79 20.14 -2.40 9.04
N GLU A 80 20.30 -2.62 8.96
CA GLU A 80 20.73 -2.47 9.17
C GLU A 80 21.29 -2.01 9.46
N GLU A 81 21.44 -2.12 9.43
CA GLU A 81 21.72 -1.85 9.72
C GLU A 81 22.20 -1.48 10.23
N ILE A 82 22.48 -1.50 10.31
CA ILE A 82 22.75 -1.31 10.85
C ILE A 82 23.26 -1.18 11.43
N ALA A 83 23.55 -1.31 11.52
CA ALA A 83 23.74 -1.36 11.91
C ALA A 83 24.12 -1.11 12.28
N VAL A 84 24.51 -1.17 12.36
CA VAL A 84 24.55 -1.09 12.56
C VAL A 84 24.77 -0.87 12.83
#